data_e9df90b2f96996e2912ff93206071b55
#
_entry.id   e9df90b2f96996e2912ff93206071b55
#
_cell.length_a   1.000
_cell.length_b   1.000
_cell.length_c   1.000
_cell.angle_alpha   90.00
_cell.angle_beta   90.00
_cell.angle_gamma   90.00
#
_symmetry.space_group_name_H-M   'P 1'
#
loop_
_entity.id
_entity.type
_entity.pdbx_description
1 polymer ?
#
loop_
_entity_poly.entity_id
_entity_poly.type
_entity_poly.pdbx_seq_one_letter_code
_entity_poly.pdbx_strand_id
1 'polypeptide(L)'
;MKHVIVYKEPDRYAGWPANYGIWNWGDEIVTGFTLGFHSNDGGFHYRDRDRPFITMQSRSIDGGFTWENIEAPLAAPGKVAISADEHMNLSLGPVHERSNPPKPLDRNINFSNPDFAILMGRTGLRKGCESYFYISENRCNSWDGPYSFPMFGELGIAARTDIITDNSNPQSAKLFLSATKPDGGEGRVVLGV
;
A
#
# COMPACT_ATOMS: atom_id res chain seq x y z
N MET A 1 -7.80 25.92 -11.39
CA MET A 1 -7.53 24.56 -10.86
C MET A 1 -8.88 23.90 -10.62
N LYS A 2 -9.08 22.65 -11.09
CA LYS A 2 -10.32 21.89 -10.86
C LYS A 2 -10.02 20.82 -9.79
N HIS A 3 -10.91 20.70 -8.81
CA HIS A 3 -10.83 19.65 -7.80
C HIS A 3 -11.90 18.60 -8.09
N VAL A 4 -11.53 17.34 -8.00
CA VAL A 4 -12.41 16.19 -8.17
C VAL A 4 -12.34 15.34 -6.91
N ILE A 5 -13.49 14.92 -6.42
CA ILE A 5 -13.58 14.01 -5.28
C ILE A 5 -13.52 12.59 -5.81
N VAL A 6 -12.48 11.84 -5.44
CA VAL A 6 -12.30 10.43 -5.81
C VAL A 6 -13.27 9.53 -5.04
N TYR A 7 -13.39 9.77 -3.73
CA TYR A 7 -14.31 9.03 -2.86
C TYR A 7 -14.84 9.93 -1.73
N LYS A 8 -16.14 9.84 -1.48
CA LYS A 8 -16.79 10.45 -0.32
C LYS A 8 -18.10 9.71 -0.01
N GLU A 9 -18.26 9.32 1.24
CA GLU A 9 -19.47 8.70 1.78
C GLU A 9 -19.68 9.20 3.22
N PRO A 10 -20.94 9.48 3.67
CA PRO A 10 -21.21 9.83 5.06
C PRO A 10 -20.70 8.77 6.03
N ASP A 11 -20.22 9.19 7.20
CA ASP A 11 -19.73 8.34 8.27
C ASP A 11 -18.58 7.40 7.91
N ARG A 12 -17.97 7.59 6.75
CA ARG A 12 -16.77 6.84 6.34
C ARG A 12 -15.51 7.70 6.49
N TYR A 13 -14.43 6.99 6.77
CA TYR A 13 -13.07 7.52 6.77
C TYR A 13 -12.32 6.98 5.55
N ALA A 14 -11.84 7.87 4.69
CA ALA A 14 -10.95 7.51 3.57
C ALA A 14 -9.61 8.20 3.80
N GLY A 15 -8.53 7.43 3.86
CA GLY A 15 -7.24 8.00 4.25
C GLY A 15 -6.03 7.27 3.67
N TRP A 16 -4.88 7.88 3.91
CA TRP A 16 -3.54 7.40 3.55
C TRP A 16 -3.31 7.06 2.07
N PRO A 17 -3.81 7.84 1.11
CA PRO A 17 -3.60 7.52 -0.31
C PRO A 17 -2.11 7.46 -0.68
N ALA A 18 -1.26 8.24 -0.02
CA ALA A 18 0.19 8.22 -0.22
C ALA A 18 0.87 6.87 0.13
N ASN A 19 0.21 6.01 0.91
CA ASN A 19 0.72 4.68 1.21
C ASN A 19 0.44 3.67 0.09
N TYR A 20 -0.56 3.96 -0.75
CA TYR A 20 -1.07 3.04 -1.77
C TYR A 20 -0.61 3.37 -3.18
N GLY A 21 -0.10 4.57 -3.41
CA GLY A 21 0.38 5.01 -4.71
C GLY A 21 -0.71 5.48 -5.67
N ILE A 22 -0.24 5.97 -6.82
CA ILE A 22 -1.04 6.36 -7.96
C ILE A 22 -0.31 5.96 -9.24
N TRP A 23 -1.03 5.35 -10.17
CA TRP A 23 -0.51 4.93 -11.48
C TRP A 23 -1.30 5.62 -12.58
N ASN A 24 -0.62 5.96 -13.66
CA ASN A 24 -1.20 6.69 -14.77
C ASN A 24 -0.81 6.07 -16.11
N TRP A 25 -1.80 5.83 -16.95
CA TRP A 25 -1.67 5.34 -18.32
C TRP A 25 -2.46 6.23 -19.30
N GLY A 26 -2.09 7.52 -19.33
CA GLY A 26 -2.83 8.53 -20.08
C GLY A 26 -4.12 8.95 -19.37
N ASP A 27 -5.27 8.69 -19.99
CA ASP A 27 -6.58 9.00 -19.38
C ASP A 27 -6.99 7.95 -18.34
N GLU A 28 -6.33 6.80 -18.30
CA GLU A 28 -6.55 5.81 -17.28
C GLU A 28 -5.67 6.08 -16.05
N ILE A 29 -6.29 6.29 -14.89
CA ILE A 29 -5.61 6.55 -13.62
C ILE A 29 -6.15 5.58 -12.57
N VAL A 30 -5.26 4.97 -11.80
CA VAL A 30 -5.62 4.12 -10.66
C VAL A 30 -4.94 4.66 -9.41
N THR A 31 -5.67 4.72 -8.30
CA THR A 31 -5.13 5.07 -6.98
C THR A 31 -5.74 4.18 -5.89
N GLY A 32 -5.05 4.04 -4.78
CA GLY A 32 -5.54 3.30 -3.63
C GLY A 32 -5.69 4.15 -2.39
N PHE A 33 -6.47 3.67 -1.43
CA PHE A 33 -6.61 4.27 -0.10
C PHE A 33 -7.17 3.27 0.91
N THR A 34 -7.02 3.57 2.19
CA THR A 34 -7.69 2.84 3.27
C THR A 34 -9.09 3.39 3.49
N LEU A 35 -10.09 2.53 3.51
CA LEU A 35 -11.46 2.85 3.88
C LEU A 35 -11.78 2.26 5.26
N GLY A 36 -12.27 3.08 6.15
CA GLY A 36 -12.73 2.72 7.48
C GLY A 36 -14.00 3.47 7.84
N PHE A 37 -14.18 3.70 9.13
CA PHE A 37 -15.30 4.46 9.66
C PHE A 37 -14.80 5.73 10.35
N HIS A 38 -15.57 6.79 10.23
CA HIS A 38 -15.28 8.05 10.90
C HIS A 38 -15.61 7.95 12.41
N SER A 39 -14.79 8.61 13.25
CA SER A 39 -15.08 8.82 14.66
C SER A 39 -14.56 10.18 15.07
N ASN A 40 -15.39 10.96 15.76
CA ASN A 40 -14.98 12.24 16.34
C ASN A 40 -13.94 12.07 17.47
N ASP A 41 -13.93 10.90 18.12
CA ASP A 41 -12.98 10.55 19.18
C ASP A 41 -11.75 9.81 18.63
N GLY A 42 -11.65 9.68 17.31
CA GLY A 42 -10.62 8.91 16.59
C GLY A 42 -9.21 9.54 16.59
N GLY A 43 -9.01 10.62 17.36
CA GLY A 43 -7.74 11.34 17.42
C GLY A 43 -7.42 12.10 16.14
N PHE A 44 -6.13 12.37 15.89
CA PHE A 44 -5.67 13.20 14.78
C PHE A 44 -6.24 12.82 13.40
N HIS A 45 -6.54 11.55 13.16
CA HIS A 45 -7.07 11.08 11.87
C HIS A 45 -8.59 10.92 11.86
N TYR A 46 -9.32 11.20 12.93
CA TYR A 46 -10.78 11.08 12.99
C TYR A 46 -11.32 9.73 12.53
N ARG A 47 -10.60 8.65 12.81
CA ARG A 47 -10.94 7.28 12.42
C ARG A 47 -11.39 6.45 13.61
N ASP A 48 -12.36 5.60 13.40
CA ASP A 48 -12.76 4.58 14.35
C ASP A 48 -11.75 3.41 14.28
N ARG A 49 -10.99 3.21 15.36
CA ARG A 49 -10.00 2.14 15.46
C ARG A 49 -10.60 0.80 15.89
N ASP A 50 -11.84 0.80 16.34
CA ASP A 50 -12.55 -0.37 16.85
C ASP A 50 -13.40 -1.03 15.74
N ARG A 51 -13.34 -0.51 14.52
CA ARG A 51 -13.99 -1.05 13.33
C ARG A 51 -12.96 -1.35 12.24
N PRO A 52 -13.21 -2.38 11.40
CA PRO A 52 -12.23 -2.83 10.41
C PRO A 52 -11.98 -1.80 9.31
N PHE A 53 -10.74 -1.80 8.80
CA PHE A 53 -10.32 -1.08 7.61
C PHE A 53 -10.19 -2.04 6.44
N ILE A 54 -10.47 -1.55 5.24
CA ILE A 54 -10.29 -2.28 3.99
C ILE A 54 -9.44 -1.46 3.01
N THR A 55 -8.77 -2.15 2.12
CA THR A 55 -8.03 -1.52 1.02
C THR A 55 -8.96 -1.28 -0.15
N MET A 56 -9.06 -0.02 -0.59
CA MET A 56 -9.82 0.39 -1.75
C MET A 56 -8.92 0.69 -2.93
N GLN A 57 -9.46 0.50 -4.11
CA GLN A 57 -8.88 0.90 -5.37
C GLN A 57 -9.90 1.75 -6.14
N SER A 58 -9.47 2.90 -6.63
CA SER A 58 -10.26 3.78 -7.46
C SER A 58 -9.67 3.87 -8.85
N ARG A 59 -10.51 3.77 -9.87
CA ARG A 59 -10.12 3.85 -11.29
C ARG A 59 -10.88 4.96 -11.97
N SER A 60 -10.17 5.77 -12.74
CA SER A 60 -10.70 6.71 -13.72
C SER A 60 -10.26 6.28 -15.12
N ILE A 61 -11.09 6.49 -16.12
CA ILE A 61 -10.79 6.27 -17.54
C ILE A 61 -10.96 7.53 -18.38
N ASP A 62 -11.11 8.66 -17.75
CA ASP A 62 -11.41 9.96 -18.37
C ASP A 62 -10.48 11.09 -17.88
N GLY A 63 -9.25 10.74 -17.53
CA GLY A 63 -8.27 11.72 -17.03
C GLY A 63 -8.55 12.22 -15.61
N GLY A 64 -9.28 11.45 -14.80
CA GLY A 64 -9.55 11.77 -13.40
C GLY A 64 -10.81 12.57 -13.15
N PHE A 65 -11.71 12.70 -14.14
CA PHE A 65 -12.97 13.46 -13.96
C PHE A 65 -14.04 12.62 -13.26
N THR A 66 -14.12 11.34 -13.56
CA THR A 66 -15.01 10.39 -12.89
C THR A 66 -14.26 9.20 -12.35
N TRP A 67 -14.76 8.57 -11.29
CA TRP A 67 -14.07 7.49 -10.57
C TRP A 67 -15.02 6.36 -10.22
N GLU A 68 -14.59 5.15 -10.51
CA GLU A 68 -15.18 3.92 -9.99
C GLU A 68 -14.38 3.46 -8.77
N ASN A 69 -15.06 3.07 -7.69
CA ASN A 69 -14.45 2.67 -6.44
C ASN A 69 -14.82 1.23 -6.12
N ILE A 70 -13.83 0.38 -5.94
CA ILE A 70 -13.99 -1.03 -5.58
C ILE A 70 -13.08 -1.39 -4.42
N GLU A 71 -13.39 -2.46 -3.71
CA GLU A 71 -12.39 -3.10 -2.86
C GLU A 71 -11.26 -3.61 -3.74
N ALA A 72 -10.00 -3.34 -3.34
CA ALA A 72 -8.85 -3.70 -4.16
C ALA A 72 -8.81 -5.21 -4.43
N PRO A 73 -8.66 -5.66 -5.69
CA PRO A 73 -8.71 -7.07 -6.06
C PRO A 73 -7.40 -7.80 -5.69
N LEU A 74 -7.11 -7.84 -4.39
CA LEU A 74 -5.92 -8.47 -3.81
C LEU A 74 -6.28 -9.27 -2.55
N ALA A 75 -5.46 -10.27 -2.25
CA ALA A 75 -5.57 -11.05 -1.03
C ALA A 75 -4.67 -10.46 0.05
N ALA A 76 -5.22 -9.61 0.91
CA ALA A 76 -4.46 -9.02 2.01
C ALA A 76 -4.01 -10.09 3.03
N PRO A 77 -2.84 -9.91 3.67
CA PRO A 77 -2.43 -10.76 4.78
C PRO A 77 -3.33 -10.52 6.00
N GLY A 78 -4.20 -11.45 6.28
CA GLY A 78 -5.22 -11.30 7.35
C GLY A 78 -6.51 -10.62 6.84
N LYS A 79 -7.26 -10.02 7.76
CA LYS A 79 -8.57 -9.41 7.48
C LYS A 79 -8.56 -7.88 7.55
N VAL A 80 -7.39 -7.28 7.35
CA VAL A 80 -7.18 -5.84 7.50
C VAL A 80 -6.67 -5.24 6.19
N ALA A 81 -6.79 -3.93 6.04
CA ALA A 81 -6.17 -3.23 4.92
C ALA A 81 -4.64 -3.34 4.97
N ILE A 82 -3.99 -3.29 3.83
CA ILE A 82 -2.56 -3.60 3.69
C ILE A 82 -1.60 -2.69 4.47
N SER A 83 -2.06 -1.55 4.96
CA SER A 83 -1.27 -0.66 5.82
C SER A 83 -2.01 -0.25 7.09
N ALA A 84 -3.05 -0.98 7.46
CA ALA A 84 -3.90 -0.64 8.59
C ALA A 84 -3.45 -1.26 9.91
N ASP A 85 -2.60 -2.28 9.90
CA ASP A 85 -2.11 -2.95 11.11
C ASP A 85 -1.54 -1.98 12.15
N GLU A 86 -0.91 -0.91 11.70
CA GLU A 86 -0.35 0.15 12.54
C GLU A 86 -1.37 1.19 13.01
N HIS A 87 -2.61 1.14 12.49
CA HIS A 87 -3.63 2.18 12.69
C HIS A 87 -4.92 1.68 13.32
N MET A 88 -5.14 0.37 13.32
CA MET A 88 -6.29 -0.30 13.92
C MET A 88 -6.01 -0.75 15.34
N ASN A 89 -7.09 -1.05 16.06
CA ASN A 89 -6.99 -1.81 17.29
C ASN A 89 -6.60 -3.27 16.97
N LEU A 90 -5.56 -3.79 17.61
CA LEU A 90 -5.01 -5.13 17.36
C LEU A 90 -6.03 -6.27 17.61
N SER A 91 -7.07 -6.03 18.42
CA SER A 91 -8.13 -7.00 18.66
C SER A 91 -9.01 -7.30 17.44
N LEU A 92 -9.00 -6.44 16.41
CA LEU A 92 -9.83 -6.58 15.21
C LEU A 92 -9.17 -7.36 14.07
N GLY A 93 -7.88 -7.60 14.18
CA GLY A 93 -7.16 -8.37 13.18
C GLY A 93 -5.82 -8.80 13.75
N PRO A 94 -5.65 -10.08 14.05
CA PRO A 94 -4.38 -10.54 14.56
C PRO A 94 -3.30 -10.31 13.51
N VAL A 95 -2.36 -9.45 13.84
CA VAL A 95 -1.10 -9.30 13.09
C VAL A 95 -0.40 -10.65 12.91
N HIS A 96 -0.73 -11.62 13.77
CA HIS A 96 -0.08 -12.91 13.86
C HIS A 96 -0.84 -14.07 13.16
N GLU A 97 -2.13 -13.93 12.91
CA GLU A 97 -2.95 -14.94 12.21
C GLU A 97 -3.23 -14.50 10.77
N ARG A 98 -2.20 -14.44 9.97
CA ARG A 98 -2.35 -14.07 8.56
C ARG A 98 -2.85 -15.26 7.76
N SER A 99 -4.04 -15.16 7.23
CA SER A 99 -4.62 -16.18 6.35
C SER A 99 -3.87 -16.30 5.01
N ASN A 100 -3.06 -15.30 4.65
CA ASN A 100 -2.27 -15.24 3.42
C ASN A 100 -0.91 -14.61 3.72
N PRO A 101 0.03 -15.32 4.34
CA PRO A 101 1.34 -14.78 4.69
C PRO A 101 2.15 -14.46 3.43
N PRO A 102 2.97 -13.40 3.45
CA PRO A 102 3.88 -13.08 2.36
C PRO A 102 4.84 -14.25 2.08
N LYS A 103 5.04 -14.56 0.82
CA LYS A 103 5.97 -15.60 0.33
C LYS A 103 7.13 -14.97 -0.44
N PRO A 104 8.31 -15.61 -0.52
CA PRO A 104 9.37 -15.16 -1.40
C PRO A 104 8.88 -15.08 -2.86
N LEU A 105 9.33 -14.06 -3.59
CA LEU A 105 9.14 -14.01 -5.03
C LEU A 105 10.13 -14.97 -5.70
N ASP A 106 9.63 -15.84 -6.57
CA ASP A 106 10.41 -16.88 -7.26
C ASP A 106 10.69 -16.57 -8.73
N ARG A 107 10.40 -15.34 -9.16
CA ARG A 107 10.61 -14.86 -10.54
C ARG A 107 11.20 -13.46 -10.57
N ASN A 108 11.79 -13.08 -11.70
CA ASN A 108 12.22 -11.71 -11.93
C ASN A 108 11.03 -10.80 -12.24
N ILE A 109 11.14 -9.54 -11.81
CA ILE A 109 10.18 -8.49 -12.16
C ILE A 109 10.68 -7.78 -13.42
N ASN A 110 9.78 -7.56 -14.37
CA ASN A 110 10.03 -6.69 -15.51
C ASN A 110 9.43 -5.30 -15.24
N PHE A 111 10.22 -4.40 -14.69
CA PHE A 111 9.82 -3.02 -14.41
C PHE A 111 9.58 -2.17 -15.67
N SER A 112 9.99 -2.66 -16.85
CA SER A 112 9.74 -1.97 -18.14
C SER A 112 8.42 -2.38 -18.80
N ASN A 113 7.65 -3.29 -18.18
CA ASN A 113 6.31 -3.59 -18.67
C ASN A 113 5.44 -2.31 -18.59
N PRO A 114 4.86 -1.83 -19.71
CA PRO A 114 4.08 -0.60 -19.72
C PRO A 114 2.81 -0.66 -18.86
N ASP A 115 2.32 -1.85 -18.57
CA ASP A 115 1.11 -2.07 -17.75
C ASP A 115 1.45 -2.45 -16.29
N PHE A 116 2.74 -2.31 -15.93
CA PHE A 116 3.23 -2.67 -14.60
C PHE A 116 2.77 -1.70 -13.51
N ALA A 117 2.43 -2.27 -12.35
CA ALA A 117 2.27 -1.56 -11.10
C ALA A 117 2.80 -2.42 -9.93
N ILE A 118 3.31 -1.78 -8.90
CA ILE A 118 3.68 -2.42 -7.64
C ILE A 118 2.98 -1.72 -6.49
N LEU A 119 2.48 -2.48 -5.53
CA LEU A 119 1.79 -1.97 -4.35
C LEU A 119 2.47 -2.53 -3.11
N MET A 120 2.92 -1.65 -2.22
CA MET A 120 3.60 -2.03 -0.99
C MET A 120 2.64 -2.04 0.21
N GLY A 121 2.81 -3.03 1.07
CA GLY A 121 2.20 -3.10 2.38
C GLY A 121 3.26 -3.27 3.47
N ARG A 122 2.84 -3.11 4.72
CA ARG A 122 3.73 -3.25 5.86
C ARG A 122 2.97 -3.63 7.13
N THR A 123 3.68 -4.19 8.10
CA THR A 123 3.11 -4.62 9.37
C THR A 123 3.22 -3.56 10.47
N GLY A 124 4.00 -2.50 10.24
CA GLY A 124 4.22 -1.45 11.22
C GLY A 124 5.28 -0.44 10.78
N LEU A 125 5.76 0.37 11.72
CA LEU A 125 6.71 1.45 11.48
C LEU A 125 7.99 1.36 12.33
N ARG A 126 8.08 0.37 13.23
CA ARG A 126 9.15 0.27 14.24
C ARG A 126 9.90 -1.03 14.11
N LYS A 127 10.85 -1.25 15.02
CA LYS A 127 11.63 -2.49 15.11
C LYS A 127 10.74 -3.72 15.00
N GLY A 128 11.12 -4.64 14.12
CA GLY A 128 10.38 -5.86 13.81
C GLY A 128 9.27 -5.69 12.77
N CYS A 129 9.06 -4.48 12.22
CA CYS A 129 8.13 -4.34 11.11
C CYS A 129 8.72 -4.94 9.84
N GLU A 130 7.86 -5.62 9.10
CA GLU A 130 8.15 -6.24 7.81
C GLU A 130 7.33 -5.53 6.73
N SER A 131 7.88 -5.51 5.53
CA SER A 131 7.17 -5.06 4.34
C SER A 131 6.91 -6.23 3.40
N TYR A 132 5.89 -6.07 2.60
CA TYR A 132 5.50 -7.01 1.55
C TYR A 132 4.93 -6.24 0.36
N PHE A 133 4.80 -6.89 -0.77
CA PHE A 133 4.34 -6.23 -1.97
C PHE A 133 3.49 -7.12 -2.85
N TYR A 134 2.76 -6.47 -3.73
CA TYR A 134 1.98 -7.06 -4.81
C TYR A 134 2.45 -6.52 -6.13
N ILE A 135 2.32 -7.32 -7.18
CA ILE A 135 2.63 -6.96 -8.56
C ILE A 135 1.35 -7.03 -9.39
N SER A 136 1.14 -6.03 -10.21
CA SER A 136 0.18 -6.07 -11.30
C SER A 136 0.92 -5.92 -12.63
N GLU A 137 0.56 -6.71 -13.61
CA GLU A 137 1.06 -6.64 -14.99
C GLU A 137 -0.05 -6.29 -15.98
N ASN A 138 -1.19 -5.79 -15.49
CA ASN A 138 -2.40 -5.51 -16.25
C ASN A 138 -3.14 -4.25 -15.74
N ARG A 139 -2.39 -3.20 -15.40
CA ARG A 139 -2.90 -1.90 -14.93
C ARG A 139 -3.81 -2.02 -13.72
N CYS A 140 -3.39 -2.76 -12.72
CA CYS A 140 -4.13 -2.97 -11.47
C CYS A 140 -5.51 -3.67 -11.62
N ASN A 141 -5.76 -4.40 -12.73
CA ASN A 141 -6.97 -5.22 -12.84
C ASN A 141 -6.90 -6.48 -11.99
N SER A 142 -5.70 -6.95 -11.70
CA SER A 142 -5.42 -7.99 -10.70
C SER A 142 -4.07 -7.78 -10.06
N TRP A 143 -3.90 -8.34 -8.87
CA TRP A 143 -2.67 -8.27 -8.09
C TRP A 143 -2.18 -9.66 -7.72
N ASP A 144 -0.92 -9.93 -7.98
CA ASP A 144 -0.22 -11.15 -7.57
C ASP A 144 0.60 -10.87 -6.30
N GLY A 145 0.54 -11.75 -5.32
CA GLY A 145 1.15 -11.57 -4.00
C GLY A 145 0.26 -12.03 -2.85
N PRO A 146 0.59 -11.71 -1.60
CA PRO A 146 1.71 -10.85 -1.19
C PRO A 146 3.06 -11.54 -1.27
N TYR A 147 4.09 -10.79 -1.64
CA TYR A 147 5.47 -11.23 -1.64
C TYR A 147 6.26 -10.57 -0.52
N SER A 148 7.17 -11.33 0.12
CA SER A 148 8.05 -10.80 1.15
C SER A 148 9.03 -9.78 0.57
N PHE A 149 9.14 -8.63 1.21
CA PHE A 149 10.13 -7.62 0.85
C PHE A 149 11.43 -7.89 1.63
N PRO A 150 12.61 -7.79 0.99
CA PRO A 150 13.88 -8.03 1.67
C PRO A 150 14.15 -6.97 2.75
N MET A 151 14.71 -7.41 3.87
CA MET A 151 15.00 -6.53 5.01
C MET A 151 16.35 -5.82 4.92
N PHE A 152 17.23 -6.19 3.98
CA PHE A 152 18.57 -5.61 3.77
C PHE A 152 19.43 -5.51 5.04
N GLY A 153 19.21 -6.39 6.02
CA GLY A 153 19.89 -6.35 7.30
C GLY A 153 19.37 -5.30 8.30
N GLU A 154 18.30 -4.61 7.97
CA GLU A 154 17.68 -3.60 8.82
C GLU A 154 16.81 -4.21 9.93
N LEU A 155 16.65 -3.49 11.04
CA LEU A 155 15.83 -3.91 12.18
C LEU A 155 14.31 -3.87 11.90
N GLY A 156 13.91 -3.17 10.87
CA GLY A 156 12.54 -3.04 10.38
C GLY A 156 12.53 -2.18 9.11
N ILE A 157 11.72 -2.57 8.14
CA ILE A 157 11.49 -1.83 6.91
C ILE A 157 9.99 -1.51 6.78
N ALA A 158 9.69 -0.23 6.64
CA ALA A 158 8.35 0.26 6.32
C ALA A 158 8.34 0.86 4.90
N ALA A 159 8.00 0.04 3.93
CA ALA A 159 7.94 0.44 2.53
C ALA A 159 6.72 1.32 2.23
N ARG A 160 6.84 2.12 1.19
CA ARG A 160 5.77 2.91 0.56
C ARG A 160 5.70 2.54 -0.92
N THR A 161 4.54 2.73 -1.50
CA THR A 161 4.32 2.47 -2.92
C THR A 161 4.83 3.63 -3.75
N ASP A 162 6.13 3.65 -3.99
CA ASP A 162 6.77 4.59 -4.91
C ASP A 162 8.10 4.00 -5.37
N ILE A 163 8.30 3.93 -6.69
CA ILE A 163 9.51 3.38 -7.30
C ILE A 163 9.99 4.29 -8.44
N ILE A 164 11.30 4.28 -8.65
CA ILE A 164 11.92 4.83 -9.84
C ILE A 164 12.50 3.67 -10.64
N THR A 165 11.99 3.46 -11.84
CA THR A 165 12.48 2.41 -12.74
C THR A 165 13.71 2.90 -13.53
N ASP A 166 14.57 1.97 -13.91
CA ASP A 166 15.74 2.24 -14.74
C ASP A 166 15.45 1.78 -16.16
N ASN A 167 15.32 2.72 -17.10
CA ASN A 167 15.06 2.42 -18.50
C ASN A 167 16.19 1.62 -19.18
N SER A 168 17.40 1.64 -18.61
CA SER A 168 18.54 0.89 -19.12
C SER A 168 18.60 -0.55 -18.58
N ASN A 169 17.90 -0.82 -17.47
CA ASN A 169 17.83 -2.14 -16.85
C ASN A 169 16.40 -2.49 -16.43
N PRO A 170 15.66 -3.26 -17.21
CA PRO A 170 14.26 -3.59 -16.92
C PRO A 170 14.06 -4.44 -15.65
N GLN A 171 15.12 -4.93 -15.04
CA GLN A 171 15.08 -5.71 -13.81
C GLN A 171 15.51 -4.90 -12.58
N SER A 172 15.75 -3.59 -12.73
CA SER A 172 16.18 -2.72 -11.63
C SER A 172 15.17 -1.62 -11.34
N ALA A 173 14.94 -1.40 -10.07
CA ALA A 173 14.15 -0.28 -9.56
C ALA A 173 14.78 0.27 -8.30
N LYS A 174 14.57 1.56 -8.03
CA LYS A 174 15.02 2.25 -6.83
C LYS A 174 13.83 2.60 -5.96
N LEU A 175 13.93 2.30 -4.68
CA LEU A 175 12.88 2.55 -3.70
C LEU A 175 13.43 3.40 -2.55
N PHE A 176 12.68 4.43 -2.15
CA PHE A 176 12.94 5.15 -0.93
C PHE A 176 12.11 4.56 0.20
N LEU A 177 12.78 4.02 1.21
CA LEU A 177 12.18 3.24 2.28
C LEU A 177 12.40 3.94 3.62
N SER A 178 11.51 3.71 4.56
CA SER A 178 11.75 4.03 5.96
C SER A 178 12.32 2.81 6.66
N ALA A 179 13.53 2.93 7.22
CA ALA A 179 14.11 1.90 8.07
C ALA A 179 14.10 2.30 9.54
N THR A 180 14.04 1.33 10.42
CA THR A 180 14.09 1.53 11.85
C THR A 180 15.46 2.05 12.27
N LYS A 181 15.51 3.02 13.18
CA LYS A 181 16.74 3.52 13.79
C LYS A 181 17.38 2.46 14.69
N PRO A 182 18.68 2.60 15.02
CA PRO A 182 19.37 1.67 15.92
C PRO A 182 18.73 1.55 17.31
N ASP A 183 18.07 2.61 17.79
CA ASP A 183 17.31 2.64 19.06
C ASP A 183 15.93 1.97 18.98
N GLY A 184 15.55 1.46 17.82
CA GLY A 184 14.26 0.85 17.56
C GLY A 184 13.14 1.81 17.16
N GLY A 185 13.41 3.12 17.11
CA GLY A 185 12.46 4.15 16.70
C GLY A 185 12.26 4.22 15.17
N GLU A 186 11.24 4.98 14.76
CA GLU A 186 10.93 5.22 13.35
C GLU A 186 11.93 6.15 12.66
N GLY A 187 11.98 6.08 11.33
CA GLY A 187 12.35 7.25 10.55
C GLY A 187 13.81 7.42 10.21
N ARG A 188 14.41 6.41 9.60
CA ARG A 188 15.61 6.58 8.79
C ARG A 188 15.27 6.29 7.34
N VAL A 189 15.60 7.20 6.41
CA VAL A 189 15.44 6.96 4.98
C VAL A 189 16.59 6.12 4.47
N VAL A 190 16.30 5.07 3.70
CA VAL A 190 17.26 4.23 3.00
C VAL A 190 16.85 4.08 1.53
N LEU A 191 17.83 3.84 0.67
CA LEU A 191 17.63 3.54 -0.73
C LEU A 191 17.79 2.03 -0.93
N GLY A 192 16.72 1.36 -1.40
CA GLY A 192 16.77 0.00 -1.93
C GLY A 192 16.99 0.02 -3.44
N VAL A 193 17.80 -0.90 -3.96
CA VAL A 193 18.07 -1.07 -5.40
C VAL A 193 17.96 -2.54 -5.75
#